data_7385cbbf57ded027fc904f755eaa3aec
#
_entry.id   7385cbbf57ded027fc904f755eaa3aec
#
_cell.length_a   1.000
_cell.length_b   1.000
_cell.length_c   1.000
_cell.angle_alpha   90.00
_cell.angle_beta   90.00
_cell.angle_gamma   90.00
#
_symmetry.space_group_name_H-M   'P 1'
#
loop_
_entity.id
_entity.type
_entity.pdbx_description
1 polymer ?
#
loop_
_entity_poly.entity_id
_entity_poly.type
_entity_poly.pdbx_seq_one_letter_code
_entity_poly.pdbx_strand_id
1 'polypeptide(L)'
;MSIFIHHGAPGSYKTSGALWLRLLPAIKSGRHIITNVRGLNLERMAKYLKMDVSDISIEFIDTDHPDGRLTMARFWHWARKDAFLFIDECGRIWPPRLTATNLKALDTPPDLVAEDRPESFEVAFDMHRHHGWDICLTTPNIAKVHNMIREAAEIGYRHFNRATVGLGAKFTLTTHDAANSGQMDSHALTRQVKKIPKSDF
;
A
#
# COMPACT_ATOMS: atom_id res chain seq x y z
N MET A 1 11.50 -2.38 7.26
CA MET A 1 10.04 -2.41 7.28
C MET A 1 9.57 -0.99 7.26
N SER A 2 8.67 -0.68 6.32
CA SER A 2 8.36 0.70 5.98
C SER A 2 6.92 0.84 5.50
N ILE A 3 6.33 2.02 5.71
CA ILE A 3 5.04 2.38 5.13
C ILE A 3 5.29 3.35 3.97
N PHE A 4 4.77 3.00 2.78
CA PHE A 4 4.88 3.81 1.56
C PHE A 4 3.51 4.18 1.02
N ILE A 5 3.32 5.42 0.62
CA ILE A 5 2.07 5.88 0.02
C ILE A 5 2.31 6.33 -1.42
N HIS A 6 1.83 5.57 -2.39
CA HIS A 6 1.83 5.93 -3.80
C HIS A 6 0.52 6.63 -4.17
N HIS A 7 0.59 7.85 -4.70
CA HIS A 7 -0.61 8.60 -5.05
C HIS A 7 -0.49 9.31 -6.41
N GLY A 8 -1.60 9.69 -6.96
CA GLY A 8 -1.69 10.39 -8.24
C GLY A 8 -3.04 10.18 -8.91
N ALA A 9 -3.39 11.06 -9.84
CA ALA A 9 -4.64 11.03 -10.57
C ALA A 9 -4.90 9.65 -11.24
N PRO A 10 -6.14 9.30 -11.57
CA PRO A 10 -6.42 8.14 -12.41
C PRO A 10 -5.56 8.13 -13.68
N GLY A 11 -5.04 6.97 -14.06
CA GLY A 11 -4.13 6.83 -15.20
C GLY A 11 -2.70 7.33 -15.00
N SER A 12 -2.30 7.69 -13.78
CA SER A 12 -0.94 8.15 -13.46
C SER A 12 0.10 7.03 -13.30
N TYR A 13 -0.29 5.78 -13.52
CA TYR A 13 0.53 4.58 -13.26
C TYR A 13 0.87 4.34 -11.77
N LYS A 14 0.06 4.86 -10.83
CA LYS A 14 0.33 4.70 -9.39
C LYS A 14 0.33 3.23 -8.97
N THR A 15 -0.75 2.49 -9.27
CA THR A 15 -0.88 1.08 -8.87
C THR A 15 0.14 0.20 -9.61
N SER A 16 0.25 0.31 -10.94
CA SER A 16 1.23 -0.43 -11.72
C SER A 16 2.68 -0.10 -11.34
N GLY A 17 2.96 1.19 -11.06
CA GLY A 17 4.28 1.62 -10.62
C GLY A 17 4.63 1.11 -9.22
N ALA A 18 3.67 1.14 -8.29
CA ALA A 18 3.84 0.60 -6.94
C ALA A 18 4.01 -0.93 -6.97
N LEU A 19 3.22 -1.63 -7.82
CA LEU A 19 3.35 -3.06 -8.05
C LEU A 19 4.77 -3.42 -8.50
N TRP A 20 5.25 -2.74 -9.53
CA TRP A 20 6.59 -2.97 -10.08
C TRP A 20 7.71 -2.61 -9.08
N LEU A 21 7.58 -1.50 -8.38
CA LEU A 21 8.64 -0.98 -7.49
C LEU A 21 8.66 -1.67 -6.12
N ARG A 22 7.53 -2.22 -5.66
CA ARG A 22 7.37 -2.70 -4.29
C ARG A 22 6.89 -4.15 -4.22
N LEU A 23 5.77 -4.48 -4.88
CA LEU A 23 5.16 -5.80 -4.77
C LEU A 23 6.05 -6.89 -5.39
N LEU A 24 6.54 -6.69 -6.61
CA LEU A 24 7.38 -7.70 -7.27
C LEU A 24 8.68 -8.00 -6.49
N PRO A 25 9.42 -6.99 -5.97
CA PRO A 25 10.55 -7.26 -5.09
C PRO A 25 10.18 -8.02 -3.81
N ALA A 26 9.02 -7.72 -3.20
CA ALA A 26 8.54 -8.42 -2.01
C ALA A 26 8.23 -9.90 -2.31
N ILE A 27 7.56 -10.18 -3.43
CA ILE A 27 7.32 -11.56 -3.88
C ILE A 27 8.66 -12.28 -4.11
N LYS A 28 9.58 -11.63 -4.82
CA LYS A 28 10.89 -12.22 -5.11
C LYS A 28 11.71 -12.54 -3.86
N SER A 29 11.49 -11.79 -2.77
CA SER A 29 12.11 -12.07 -1.46
C SER A 29 11.37 -13.10 -0.62
N GLY A 30 10.34 -13.76 -1.17
CA GLY A 30 9.58 -14.81 -0.47
C GLY A 30 8.60 -14.29 0.60
N ARG A 31 8.23 -13.00 0.55
CA ARG A 31 7.27 -12.42 1.51
C ARG A 31 5.86 -12.95 1.25
N HIS A 32 5.12 -13.21 2.32
CA HIS A 32 3.68 -13.41 2.21
C HIS A 32 2.99 -12.10 1.88
N ILE A 33 2.21 -12.07 0.81
CA ILE A 33 1.53 -10.88 0.32
C ILE A 33 0.07 -10.88 0.76
N ILE A 34 -0.39 -9.76 1.31
CA ILE A 34 -1.80 -9.50 1.58
C ILE A 34 -2.22 -8.34 0.68
N THR A 35 -3.25 -8.53 -0.15
CA THR A 35 -3.65 -7.50 -1.12
C THR A 35 -5.14 -7.51 -1.44
N ASN A 36 -5.64 -6.37 -1.89
CA ASN A 36 -6.97 -6.22 -2.47
C ASN A 36 -6.93 -5.94 -3.98
N VAL A 37 -5.76 -6.05 -4.61
CA VAL A 37 -5.62 -5.84 -6.06
C VAL A 37 -6.13 -7.04 -6.81
N ARG A 38 -7.16 -6.83 -7.62
CA ARG A 38 -7.75 -7.87 -8.48
C ARG A 38 -6.93 -8.08 -9.75
N GLY A 39 -7.04 -9.29 -10.31
CA GLY A 39 -6.49 -9.62 -11.62
C GLY A 39 -4.98 -9.87 -11.64
N LEU A 40 -4.34 -10.02 -10.48
CA LEU A 40 -2.95 -10.47 -10.42
C LEU A 40 -2.85 -11.91 -10.97
N ASN A 41 -2.08 -12.08 -12.05
CA ASN A 41 -1.86 -13.39 -12.64
C ASN A 41 -0.55 -13.99 -12.11
N LEU A 42 -0.66 -14.97 -11.21
CA LEU A 42 0.49 -15.57 -10.52
C LEU A 42 1.45 -16.27 -11.48
N GLU A 43 0.95 -16.94 -12.50
CA GLU A 43 1.79 -17.64 -13.49
C GLU A 43 2.65 -16.65 -14.29
N ARG A 44 2.05 -15.52 -14.72
CA ARG A 44 2.77 -14.47 -15.44
C ARG A 44 3.79 -13.76 -14.53
N MET A 45 3.42 -13.54 -13.26
CA MET A 45 4.33 -12.95 -12.27
C MET A 45 5.51 -13.89 -11.99
N ALA A 46 5.27 -15.17 -11.77
CA ALA A 46 6.29 -16.18 -11.57
C ALA A 46 7.24 -16.26 -12.76
N LYS A 47 6.70 -16.31 -13.99
CA LYS A 47 7.49 -16.28 -15.23
C LYS A 47 8.35 -15.02 -15.33
N TYR A 48 7.80 -13.85 -15.00
CA TYR A 48 8.55 -12.58 -15.02
C TYR A 48 9.67 -12.57 -13.97
N LEU A 49 9.39 -13.06 -12.77
CA LEU A 49 10.35 -13.12 -11.67
C LEU A 49 11.35 -14.29 -11.78
N LYS A 50 11.11 -15.22 -12.71
CA LYS A 50 11.90 -16.46 -12.89
C LYS A 50 11.92 -17.31 -11.62
N MET A 51 10.74 -17.58 -11.09
CA MET A 51 10.51 -18.39 -9.88
C MET A 51 9.36 -19.37 -10.12
N ASP A 52 9.19 -20.33 -9.24
CA ASP A 52 8.04 -21.23 -9.28
C ASP A 52 6.78 -20.54 -8.76
N VAL A 53 5.61 -20.87 -9.31
CA VAL A 53 4.31 -20.35 -8.85
C VAL A 53 4.05 -20.76 -7.40
N SER A 54 4.47 -21.95 -7.01
CA SER A 54 4.33 -22.48 -5.64
C SER A 54 5.08 -21.66 -4.58
N ASP A 55 6.10 -20.89 -4.99
CA ASP A 55 6.86 -20.02 -4.09
C ASP A 55 6.16 -18.68 -3.84
N ILE A 56 5.07 -18.39 -4.57
CA ILE A 56 4.30 -17.14 -4.43
C ILE A 56 3.17 -17.33 -3.43
N SER A 57 3.27 -16.68 -2.28
CA SER A 57 2.25 -16.70 -1.24
C SER A 57 1.46 -15.40 -1.24
N ILE A 58 0.21 -15.43 -1.74
CA ILE A 58 -0.69 -14.26 -1.82
C ILE A 58 -2.03 -14.59 -1.18
N GLU A 59 -2.50 -13.69 -0.32
CA GLU A 59 -3.84 -13.67 0.25
C GLU A 59 -4.60 -12.46 -0.30
N PHE A 60 -5.73 -12.72 -0.95
CA PHE A 60 -6.58 -11.70 -1.55
C PHE A 60 -7.78 -11.39 -0.64
N ILE A 61 -7.98 -10.12 -0.33
CA ILE A 61 -9.12 -9.60 0.44
C ILE A 61 -9.98 -8.72 -0.45
N ASP A 62 -11.23 -9.12 -0.69
CA ASP A 62 -12.17 -8.35 -1.51
C ASP A 62 -12.74 -7.13 -0.77
N THR A 63 -12.12 -5.98 -0.97
CA THR A 63 -12.54 -4.72 -0.33
C THR A 63 -13.68 -3.99 -1.05
N ASP A 64 -14.25 -4.53 -2.12
CA ASP A 64 -15.49 -3.98 -2.70
C ASP A 64 -16.70 -4.27 -1.83
N HIS A 65 -16.67 -5.37 -1.07
CA HIS A 65 -17.67 -5.69 -0.06
C HIS A 65 -17.36 -5.03 1.30
N PRO A 66 -18.39 -4.64 2.08
CA PRO A 66 -18.20 -4.03 3.40
C PRO A 66 -17.40 -4.91 4.36
N ASP A 67 -17.66 -6.21 4.38
CA ASP A 67 -16.97 -7.16 5.28
C ASP A 67 -15.48 -7.27 4.95
N GLY A 68 -15.13 -7.33 3.67
CA GLY A 68 -13.73 -7.35 3.25
C GLY A 68 -13.02 -6.02 3.54
N ARG A 69 -13.73 -4.88 3.43
CA ARG A 69 -13.18 -3.59 3.88
C ARG A 69 -12.92 -3.58 5.37
N LEU A 70 -13.84 -4.11 6.18
CA LEU A 70 -13.68 -4.19 7.63
C LEU A 70 -12.54 -5.15 7.99
N THR A 71 -12.44 -6.31 7.33
CA THR A 71 -11.34 -7.25 7.49
C THR A 71 -10.00 -6.57 7.21
N MET A 72 -9.88 -5.89 6.07
CA MET A 72 -8.66 -5.17 5.72
C MET A 72 -8.39 -3.98 6.67
N ALA A 73 -9.44 -3.28 7.13
CA ALA A 73 -9.30 -2.18 8.08
C ALA A 73 -8.71 -2.59 9.42
N ARG A 74 -8.82 -3.86 9.76
CA ARG A 74 -8.31 -4.51 10.97
C ARG A 74 -7.21 -5.52 10.66
N PHE A 75 -6.36 -5.28 9.65
CA PHE A 75 -5.37 -6.25 9.20
C PHE A 75 -4.47 -6.76 10.35
N TRP A 76 -4.18 -5.95 11.33
CA TRP A 76 -3.33 -6.31 12.47
C TRP A 76 -3.92 -7.38 13.39
N HIS A 77 -5.25 -7.64 13.33
CA HIS A 77 -5.87 -8.74 14.10
C HIS A 77 -5.46 -10.12 13.56
N TRP A 78 -5.13 -10.25 12.27
CA TRP A 78 -4.97 -11.54 11.60
C TRP A 78 -3.73 -11.64 10.69
N ALA A 79 -3.19 -10.52 10.22
CA ALA A 79 -2.06 -10.55 9.31
C ALA A 79 -0.87 -11.30 9.92
N ARG A 80 -0.21 -12.16 9.12
CA ARG A 80 0.97 -12.89 9.54
C ARG A 80 2.11 -11.91 9.84
N LYS A 81 2.96 -12.23 10.83
CA LYS A 81 4.24 -11.52 11.02
C LYS A 81 5.04 -11.60 9.71
N ASP A 82 5.82 -10.58 9.42
CA ASP A 82 6.62 -10.42 8.21
C ASP A 82 5.82 -10.36 6.89
N ALA A 83 4.50 -10.17 6.92
CA ALA A 83 3.71 -9.98 5.72
C ALA A 83 4.05 -8.65 5.01
N PHE A 84 3.85 -8.64 3.69
CA PHE A 84 3.87 -7.43 2.86
C PHE A 84 2.42 -7.09 2.46
N LEU A 85 1.92 -5.96 2.96
CA LEU A 85 0.58 -5.50 2.64
C LEU A 85 0.64 -4.56 1.42
N PHE A 86 -0.05 -4.92 0.35
CA PHE A 86 -0.20 -4.09 -0.85
C PHE A 86 -1.67 -3.72 -1.06
N ILE A 87 -2.03 -2.50 -0.69
CA ILE A 87 -3.43 -2.09 -0.59
C ILE A 87 -3.72 -0.95 -1.55
N ASP A 88 -4.56 -1.24 -2.56
CA ASP A 88 -5.03 -0.23 -3.52
C ASP A 88 -6.26 0.50 -2.98
N GLU A 89 -6.42 1.77 -3.41
CA GLU A 89 -7.53 2.65 -3.01
C GLU A 89 -7.72 2.72 -1.48
N CYS A 90 -6.61 2.79 -0.72
CA CYS A 90 -6.60 2.75 0.75
C CYS A 90 -7.47 3.83 1.42
N GLY A 91 -7.73 4.96 0.75
CA GLY A 91 -8.62 6.00 1.22
C GLY A 91 -10.10 5.56 1.34
N ARG A 92 -10.48 4.42 0.75
CA ARG A 92 -11.81 3.79 0.94
C ARG A 92 -11.86 2.96 2.23
N ILE A 93 -10.71 2.54 2.73
CA ILE A 93 -10.56 1.71 3.94
C ILE A 93 -10.34 2.62 5.13
N TRP A 94 -9.39 3.55 5.03
CA TRP A 94 -9.02 4.49 6.09
C TRP A 94 -9.16 5.95 5.63
N PRO A 95 -10.39 6.45 5.45
CA PRO A 95 -10.63 7.84 5.04
C PRO A 95 -10.26 8.83 6.16
N PRO A 96 -9.90 10.09 5.83
CA PRO A 96 -9.46 11.08 6.80
C PRO A 96 -10.54 11.47 7.82
N ARG A 97 -11.81 11.16 7.52
CA ARG A 97 -12.96 11.48 8.38
C ARG A 97 -13.35 10.39 9.40
N LEU A 98 -12.50 9.37 9.58
CA LEU A 98 -12.73 8.40 10.66
C LEU A 98 -12.69 9.13 11.99
N THR A 99 -13.80 9.06 12.74
CA THR A 99 -13.92 9.64 14.09
C THR A 99 -13.24 8.74 15.11
N ALA A 100 -12.97 9.27 16.30
CA ALA A 100 -12.45 8.47 17.42
C ALA A 100 -13.32 7.23 17.71
N THR A 101 -14.65 7.36 17.59
CA THR A 101 -15.58 6.25 17.75
C THR A 101 -15.40 5.19 16.67
N ASN A 102 -15.20 5.60 15.41
CA ASN A 102 -14.93 4.65 14.32
C ASN A 102 -13.59 3.93 14.51
N LEU A 103 -12.56 4.64 14.95
CA LEU A 103 -11.24 4.05 15.23
C LEU A 103 -11.32 3.06 16.38
N LYS A 104 -11.98 3.44 17.48
CA LYS A 104 -12.21 2.54 18.64
C LYS A 104 -12.98 1.27 18.26
N ALA A 105 -13.88 1.34 17.28
CA ALA A 105 -14.56 0.16 16.76
C ALA A 105 -13.63 -0.80 15.99
N LEU A 106 -12.41 -0.39 15.67
CA LEU A 106 -11.37 -1.22 15.06
C LEU A 106 -10.42 -1.83 16.10
N ASP A 107 -10.54 -1.50 17.38
CA ASP A 107 -9.64 -1.99 18.43
C ASP A 107 -9.64 -3.52 18.50
N THR A 108 -8.54 -4.02 18.91
CA THR A 108 -8.29 -5.47 19.00
C THR A 108 -8.98 -6.06 20.22
N PRO A 109 -9.70 -7.18 20.07
CA PRO A 109 -10.23 -7.91 21.20
C PRO A 109 -9.13 -8.32 22.21
N PRO A 110 -9.43 -8.35 23.54
CA PRO A 110 -8.42 -8.58 24.57
C PRO A 110 -7.67 -9.90 24.46
N ASP A 111 -8.31 -10.94 23.94
CA ASP A 111 -7.70 -12.25 23.68
C ASP A 111 -6.59 -12.18 22.61
N LEU A 112 -6.82 -11.43 21.52
CA LEU A 112 -5.81 -11.22 20.50
C LEU A 112 -4.68 -10.27 20.95
N VAL A 113 -4.97 -9.30 21.83
CA VAL A 113 -3.92 -8.48 22.44
C VAL A 113 -2.99 -9.35 23.28
N ALA A 114 -3.53 -10.32 24.02
CA ALA A 114 -2.76 -11.30 24.79
C ALA A 114 -1.88 -12.20 23.89
N GLU A 115 -2.19 -12.31 22.60
CA GLU A 115 -1.41 -13.01 21.57
C GLU A 115 -0.38 -12.09 20.86
N ASP A 116 0.01 -10.98 21.46
CA ASP A 116 0.97 -10.02 20.91
C ASP A 116 0.46 -9.31 19.65
N ARG A 117 -0.86 -9.03 19.57
CA ARG A 117 -1.43 -8.18 18.51
C ARG A 117 -1.51 -6.72 18.95
N PRO A 118 -1.28 -5.75 18.05
CA PRO A 118 -1.47 -4.33 18.37
C PRO A 118 -2.88 -4.08 18.88
N GLU A 119 -3.01 -3.33 19.97
CA GLU A 119 -4.29 -3.09 20.65
C GLU A 119 -5.25 -2.19 19.87
N SER A 120 -4.71 -1.30 19.02
CA SER A 120 -5.50 -0.29 18.33
C SER A 120 -4.94 0.03 16.94
N PHE A 121 -5.73 0.79 16.17
CA PHE A 121 -5.33 1.34 14.88
C PHE A 121 -4.00 2.12 14.95
N GLU A 122 -3.85 3.01 15.92
CA GLU A 122 -2.65 3.82 16.11
C GLU A 122 -1.44 2.94 16.36
N VAL A 123 -1.54 2.07 17.35
CA VAL A 123 -0.46 1.13 17.72
C VAL A 123 -0.07 0.23 16.54
N ALA A 124 -1.03 -0.20 15.73
CA ALA A 124 -0.76 -1.05 14.58
C ALA A 124 0.13 -0.38 13.52
N PHE A 125 -0.09 0.91 13.25
CA PHE A 125 0.72 1.65 12.29
C PHE A 125 2.07 2.11 12.90
N ASP A 126 2.10 2.51 14.16
CA ASP A 126 3.33 2.94 14.83
C ASP A 126 4.27 1.75 15.06
N MET A 127 3.72 0.60 15.44
CA MET A 127 4.51 -0.60 15.76
C MET A 127 4.61 -1.60 14.60
N HIS A 128 4.24 -1.24 13.37
CA HIS A 128 4.28 -2.14 12.21
C HIS A 128 5.66 -2.83 12.04
N ARG A 129 6.75 -2.16 12.42
CA ARG A 129 8.11 -2.72 12.36
C ARG A 129 8.32 -3.89 13.31
N HIS A 130 7.72 -3.86 14.50
CA HIS A 130 7.82 -4.94 15.48
C HIS A 130 7.19 -6.24 14.98
N HIS A 131 6.14 -6.11 14.14
CA HIS A 131 5.46 -7.24 13.51
C HIS A 131 6.05 -7.63 12.14
N GLY A 132 7.08 -6.95 11.70
CA GLY A 132 7.73 -7.23 10.42
C GLY A 132 6.93 -6.76 9.19
N TRP A 133 5.88 -5.95 9.36
CA TRP A 133 5.04 -5.54 8.24
C TRP A 133 5.69 -4.42 7.42
N ASP A 134 5.74 -4.66 6.10
CA ASP A 134 5.90 -3.60 5.11
C ASP A 134 4.54 -3.28 4.50
N ILE A 135 4.19 -2.00 4.42
CA ILE A 135 2.86 -1.56 3.98
C ILE A 135 3.00 -0.61 2.79
N CYS A 136 2.50 -1.03 1.64
CA CYS A 136 2.44 -0.21 0.44
C CYS A 136 1.00 0.15 0.12
N LEU A 137 0.69 1.43 0.22
CA LEU A 137 -0.65 1.97 0.00
C LEU A 137 -0.71 2.71 -1.32
N THR A 138 -1.82 2.58 -2.06
CA THR A 138 -2.08 3.45 -3.20
C THR A 138 -3.39 4.22 -3.03
N THR A 139 -3.45 5.44 -3.59
CA THR A 139 -4.62 6.33 -3.51
C THR A 139 -4.60 7.34 -4.66
N PRO A 140 -5.76 7.84 -5.14
CA PRO A 140 -5.77 8.95 -6.10
C PRO A 140 -5.19 10.25 -5.55
N ASN A 141 -5.34 10.49 -4.26
CA ASN A 141 -4.83 11.69 -3.58
C ASN A 141 -4.45 11.34 -2.15
N ILE A 142 -3.24 11.73 -1.74
CA ILE A 142 -2.72 11.45 -0.40
C ILE A 142 -3.59 12.05 0.71
N ALA A 143 -4.24 13.21 0.46
CA ALA A 143 -5.16 13.84 1.40
C ALA A 143 -6.42 12.99 1.70
N LYS A 144 -6.69 11.93 0.91
CA LYS A 144 -7.77 10.97 1.16
C LYS A 144 -7.39 9.84 2.12
N VAL A 145 -6.16 9.81 2.60
CA VAL A 145 -5.68 8.84 3.60
C VAL A 145 -5.72 9.48 4.98
N HIS A 146 -6.10 8.69 5.99
CA HIS A 146 -6.12 9.15 7.38
C HIS A 146 -4.76 9.74 7.79
N ASN A 147 -4.77 10.83 8.55
CA ASN A 147 -3.54 11.57 8.90
C ASN A 147 -2.54 10.71 9.69
N MET A 148 -3.00 9.91 10.65
CA MET A 148 -2.12 9.02 11.44
C MET A 148 -1.33 8.06 10.54
N ILE A 149 -1.94 7.50 9.49
CA ILE A 149 -1.21 6.65 8.53
C ILE A 149 -0.17 7.47 7.78
N ARG A 150 -0.50 8.71 7.39
CA ARG A 150 0.44 9.58 6.66
C ARG A 150 1.63 9.99 7.53
N GLU A 151 1.38 10.22 8.82
CA GLU A 151 2.40 10.57 9.82
C GLU A 151 3.32 9.39 10.13
N ALA A 152 2.78 8.16 10.17
CA ALA A 152 3.54 6.93 10.35
C ALA A 152 4.31 6.51 9.08
N ALA A 153 3.91 7.01 7.89
CA ALA A 153 4.53 6.65 6.62
C ALA A 153 5.85 7.39 6.40
N GLU A 154 6.88 6.68 5.97
CA GLU A 154 8.20 7.26 5.72
C GLU A 154 8.22 8.16 4.49
N ILE A 155 7.60 7.73 3.39
CA ILE A 155 7.69 8.43 2.10
C ILE A 155 6.36 8.38 1.35
N GLY A 156 5.96 9.55 0.82
CA GLY A 156 4.96 9.70 -0.21
C GLY A 156 5.57 9.68 -1.61
N TYR A 157 4.95 8.96 -2.55
CA TYR A 157 5.34 8.88 -3.95
C TYR A 157 4.23 9.42 -4.83
N ARG A 158 4.42 10.61 -5.39
CA ARG A 158 3.48 11.18 -6.35
C ARG A 158 3.81 10.71 -7.76
N HIS A 159 2.83 10.11 -8.42
CA HIS A 159 2.90 9.68 -9.80
C HIS A 159 2.24 10.70 -10.73
N PHE A 160 2.94 11.09 -11.78
CA PHE A 160 2.43 11.95 -12.84
C PHE A 160 2.67 11.30 -14.20
N ASN A 161 1.59 11.08 -14.96
CA ASN A 161 1.67 10.48 -16.29
C ASN A 161 2.20 11.49 -17.30
N ARG A 162 3.35 11.21 -17.91
CA ARG A 162 3.97 12.07 -18.91
C ARG A 162 3.36 11.94 -20.31
N ALA A 163 2.59 10.89 -20.57
CA ALA A 163 1.87 10.74 -21.84
C ALA A 163 0.81 11.86 -22.00
N THR A 164 0.25 12.38 -20.91
CA THR A 164 -0.71 13.51 -20.94
C THR A 164 -0.11 14.80 -21.47
N VAL A 165 1.21 14.91 -21.49
CA VAL A 165 1.97 16.05 -22.03
C VAL A 165 2.82 15.67 -23.25
N GLY A 166 2.47 14.59 -23.95
CA GLY A 166 3.11 14.18 -25.21
C GLY A 166 4.49 13.49 -25.07
N LEU A 167 4.91 13.13 -23.87
CA LEU A 167 6.26 12.59 -23.61
C LEU A 167 6.34 11.05 -23.56
N GLY A 168 5.39 10.34 -24.21
CA GLY A 168 5.36 8.88 -24.32
C GLY A 168 4.94 8.18 -23.03
N ALA A 169 4.93 6.84 -23.05
CA ALA A 169 4.49 5.98 -21.95
C ALA A 169 5.51 5.96 -20.78
N LYS A 170 5.69 7.11 -20.13
CA LYS A 170 6.55 7.31 -18.97
C LYS A 170 5.77 8.02 -17.87
N PHE A 171 6.20 7.86 -16.63
CA PHE A 171 5.66 8.64 -15.51
C PHE A 171 6.80 9.31 -14.73
N THR A 172 6.50 10.44 -14.14
CA THR A 172 7.38 11.08 -13.16
C THR A 172 7.01 10.57 -11.79
N LEU A 173 7.98 10.10 -11.04
CA LEU A 173 7.89 9.72 -9.65
C LEU A 173 8.56 10.82 -8.82
N THR A 174 7.77 11.52 -8.02
CA THR A 174 8.25 12.53 -7.08
C THR A 174 8.14 11.98 -5.67
N THR A 175 9.23 11.97 -4.92
CA THR A 175 9.22 11.60 -3.50
C THR A 175 9.05 12.82 -2.63
N HIS A 176 8.29 12.70 -1.56
CA HIS A 176 8.05 13.76 -0.60
C HIS A 176 7.73 13.17 0.77
N ASP A 177 7.70 14.00 1.81
CA ASP A 177 7.22 13.60 3.12
C ASP A 177 5.72 13.23 3.04
N ALA A 178 5.36 12.04 3.50
CA ALA A 178 4.00 11.52 3.44
C ALA A 178 3.02 12.28 4.34
N ALA A 179 3.48 12.85 5.44
CA ALA A 179 2.66 13.67 6.35
C ALA A 179 2.14 14.93 5.63
N ASN A 180 2.90 15.44 4.65
CA ASN A 180 2.53 16.62 3.88
C ASN A 180 1.55 16.28 2.77
N SER A 181 0.32 16.79 2.87
CA SER A 181 -0.73 16.61 1.86
C SER A 181 -1.01 17.89 1.02
N GLY A 182 -0.22 18.95 1.24
CA GLY A 182 -0.37 20.25 0.58
C GLY A 182 0.33 20.36 -0.79
N GLN A 183 0.91 21.54 -1.09
CA GLN A 183 1.60 21.79 -2.35
C GLN A 183 2.90 20.99 -2.47
N MET A 184 2.83 19.88 -3.20
CA MET A 184 3.89 18.88 -3.30
C MET A 184 5.15 19.37 -4.03
N ASP A 185 5.05 20.36 -4.94
CA ASP A 185 6.17 20.79 -5.77
C ASP A 185 7.24 21.57 -4.97
N SER A 186 6.86 22.21 -3.86
CA SER A 186 7.76 22.93 -2.96
C SER A 186 8.46 22.03 -1.94
N HIS A 187 7.97 20.79 -1.74
CA HIS A 187 8.48 19.84 -0.74
C HIS A 187 9.00 18.53 -1.37
N ALA A 188 9.30 18.55 -2.67
CA ALA A 188 9.83 17.39 -3.37
C ALA A 188 11.27 17.08 -2.90
N LEU A 189 11.48 15.88 -2.35
CA LEU A 189 12.80 15.39 -1.97
C LEU A 189 13.59 14.93 -3.20
N THR A 190 12.96 14.17 -4.08
CA THR A 190 13.54 13.74 -5.36
C THR A 190 12.51 13.70 -6.47
N ARG A 191 12.97 13.79 -7.71
CA ARG A 191 12.13 13.64 -8.90
C ARG A 191 12.82 12.73 -9.93
N GLN A 192 12.19 11.64 -10.31
CA GLN A 192 12.72 10.67 -11.27
C GLN A 192 11.71 10.38 -12.37
N VAL A 193 12.20 10.14 -13.60
CA VAL A 193 11.38 9.64 -14.70
C VAL A 193 11.53 8.13 -14.76
N LYS A 194 10.42 7.42 -14.71
CA LYS A 194 10.34 5.96 -14.74
C LYS A 194 9.53 5.50 -15.95
N LYS A 195 9.83 4.30 -16.42
CA LYS A 195 9.07 3.59 -17.43
C LYS A 195 8.73 2.22 -16.86
N ILE A 196 7.46 1.87 -16.87
CA ILE A 196 7.06 0.50 -16.51
C ILE A 196 7.52 -0.42 -17.64
N PRO A 197 8.24 -1.52 -17.36
CA PRO A 197 8.52 -2.52 -18.36
C PRO A 197 7.22 -3.01 -19.01
N LYS A 198 7.29 -3.39 -20.28
CA LYS A 198 6.17 -4.13 -20.88
C LYS A 198 6.07 -5.46 -20.15
N SER A 199 4.99 -5.65 -19.44
CA SER A 199 4.67 -6.87 -18.70
C SER A 199 3.21 -7.17 -18.92
N ASP A 200 2.88 -8.44 -19.06
CA ASP A 200 1.53 -8.93 -19.34
C ASP A 200 0.84 -9.48 -18.08
N PHE A 201 1.29 -9.06 -16.88
CA PHE A 201 0.69 -9.45 -15.60
C PHE A 201 -0.04 -8.32 -14.92
#